data_4e036552e90c350bf976267903bba661
#
_entry.id   4e036552e90c350bf976267903bba661
#
_cell.length_a   1.000
_cell.length_b   1.000
_cell.length_c   1.000
_cell.angle_alpha   90.00
_cell.angle_beta   90.00
_cell.angle_gamma   90.00
#
_symmetry.space_group_name_H-M   'P 1'
#
loop_
_entity.id
_entity.type
_entity.pdbx_description
1 polymer ?
#
loop_
_entity_poly.entity_id
_entity_poly.type
_entity_poly.pdbx_seq_one_letter_code
_entity_poly.pdbx_strand_id
1 'polypeptide(L)'
;AKDAPLARHVLISSVKDEGPFILEWVAHHRVLGFDAIYVASNDCSDGSDQLLAALDRAGFIGHVPNVLKPDDIPQHEGYVKIRAAHPIDAADWLMVLDMDEFLNVHIGDHRVQDLTDRAGDADIISLCGRAFSDLPQTHWQPGPVTRAFPMALWAKHKANQAIKTLTRNPSRFKGIHNHHMVGFTAGDD
;
A
#
# COMPACT_ATOMS: atom_id res chain seq x y z
N ALA A 1 -26.05 7.52 10.98
CA ALA A 1 -24.92 7.69 10.09
C ALA A 1 -25.40 7.23 8.71
N LYS A 2 -25.34 8.09 7.69
CA LYS A 2 -25.53 7.68 6.30
C LYS A 2 -24.37 6.75 5.98
N ASP A 3 -24.68 5.58 5.43
CA ASP A 3 -23.65 4.67 4.94
C ASP A 3 -22.75 5.43 3.98
N ALA A 4 -21.48 5.60 4.36
CA ALA A 4 -20.48 6.15 3.45
C ALA A 4 -20.38 5.17 2.27
N PRO A 5 -20.23 5.67 1.02
CA PRO A 5 -20.04 4.78 -0.11
C PRO A 5 -18.83 3.90 0.15
N LEU A 6 -18.95 2.60 -0.18
CA LEU A 6 -17.83 1.66 -0.07
C LEU A 6 -16.66 2.16 -0.92
N ALA A 7 -15.46 2.04 -0.39
CA ALA A 7 -14.25 2.43 -1.11
C ALA A 7 -14.02 1.48 -2.29
N ARG A 8 -13.85 2.03 -3.50
CA ARG A 8 -13.54 1.24 -4.70
C ARG A 8 -12.09 0.76 -4.70
N HIS A 9 -11.15 1.63 -4.37
CA HIS A 9 -9.72 1.37 -4.39
C HIS A 9 -9.16 1.54 -2.97
N VAL A 10 -8.70 0.43 -2.40
CA VAL A 10 -8.14 0.39 -1.06
C VAL A 10 -6.64 0.09 -1.15
N LEU A 11 -5.84 0.85 -0.41
CA LEU A 11 -4.41 0.64 -0.24
C LEU A 11 -4.12 0.28 1.21
N ILE A 12 -3.29 -0.74 1.42
CA ILE A 12 -2.83 -1.13 2.75
C ILE A 12 -1.32 -1.21 2.83
N SER A 13 -0.78 -0.93 4.02
CA SER A 13 0.64 -1.04 4.33
C SER A 13 0.85 -1.50 5.77
N SER A 14 2.04 -2.06 6.04
CA SER A 14 2.51 -2.36 7.39
C SER A 14 3.90 -1.74 7.57
N VAL A 15 4.08 -0.94 8.63
CA VAL A 15 5.27 -0.09 8.79
C VAL A 15 5.94 -0.28 10.14
N LYS A 16 7.26 -0.05 10.14
CA LYS A 16 8.09 0.11 11.31
C LYS A 16 9.18 1.13 11.02
N ASP A 17 9.24 2.22 11.80
CA ASP A 17 10.26 3.27 11.68
C ASP A 17 10.35 3.90 10.27
N GLU A 18 9.20 4.26 9.68
CA GLU A 18 9.09 4.82 8.33
C GLU A 18 8.65 6.30 8.33
N GLY A 19 8.82 6.99 9.46
CA GLY A 19 8.34 8.36 9.68
C GLY A 19 8.61 9.34 8.54
N PRO A 20 9.85 9.37 7.98
CA PRO A 20 10.19 10.30 6.89
C PRO A 20 9.37 10.14 5.61
N PHE A 21 8.78 8.98 5.35
CA PHE A 21 8.10 8.66 4.10
C PHE A 21 6.58 8.80 4.18
N ILE A 22 6.00 8.66 5.37
CA ILE A 22 4.55 8.54 5.60
C ILE A 22 3.75 9.67 4.93
N LEU A 23 4.12 10.93 5.15
CA LEU A 23 3.34 12.06 4.65
C LEU A 23 3.31 12.12 3.12
N GLU A 24 4.46 11.94 2.48
CA GLU A 24 4.56 11.93 1.02
C GLU A 24 3.79 10.75 0.43
N TRP A 25 3.97 9.57 1.00
CA TRP A 25 3.33 8.34 0.55
C TRP A 25 1.80 8.43 0.63
N VAL A 26 1.27 8.89 1.76
CA VAL A 26 -0.18 9.09 1.94
C VAL A 26 -0.72 10.13 0.98
N ALA A 27 -0.06 11.28 0.86
CA ALA A 27 -0.48 12.35 -0.05
C ALA A 27 -0.48 11.88 -1.52
N HIS A 28 0.59 11.20 -1.95
CA HIS A 28 0.74 10.66 -3.29
C HIS A 28 -0.41 9.72 -3.66
N HIS A 29 -0.67 8.71 -2.82
CA HIS A 29 -1.69 7.71 -3.12
C HIS A 29 -3.13 8.24 -2.99
N ARG A 30 -3.36 9.24 -2.12
CA ARG A 30 -4.64 9.97 -2.11
C ARG A 30 -4.85 10.75 -3.41
N VAL A 31 -3.82 11.42 -3.92
CA VAL A 31 -3.88 12.11 -5.22
C VAL A 31 -4.09 11.14 -6.37
N LEU A 32 -3.50 9.95 -6.34
CA LEU A 32 -3.76 8.91 -7.33
C LEU A 32 -5.19 8.38 -7.34
N GLY A 33 -5.97 8.62 -6.28
CA GLY A 33 -7.38 8.25 -6.22
C GLY A 33 -7.66 6.97 -5.44
N PHE A 34 -6.78 6.55 -4.53
CA PHE A 34 -7.16 5.56 -3.53
C PHE A 34 -8.19 6.19 -2.58
N ASP A 35 -9.35 5.56 -2.46
CA ASP A 35 -10.48 6.05 -1.66
C ASP A 35 -10.21 5.87 -0.17
N ALA A 36 -9.57 4.76 0.20
CA ALA A 36 -9.17 4.46 1.57
C ALA A 36 -7.74 3.94 1.63
N ILE A 37 -7.03 4.34 2.68
CA ILE A 37 -5.67 3.89 2.99
C ILE A 37 -5.68 3.40 4.44
N TYR A 38 -5.22 2.16 4.66
CA TYR A 38 -5.10 1.60 6.00
C TYR A 38 -3.67 1.17 6.26
N VAL A 39 -3.14 1.56 7.43
CA VAL A 39 -1.74 1.31 7.78
C VAL A 39 -1.67 0.65 9.16
N ALA A 40 -0.99 -0.49 9.25
CA ALA A 40 -0.63 -1.09 10.52
C ALA A 40 0.79 -0.65 10.92
N SER A 41 1.03 -0.42 12.20
CA SER A 41 2.39 -0.12 12.70
C SER A 41 2.75 -1.00 13.90
N ASN A 42 4.01 -1.44 13.96
CA ASN A 42 4.54 -2.19 15.09
C ASN A 42 5.91 -1.66 15.53
N ASP A 43 6.15 -1.67 16.83
CA ASP A 43 7.46 -1.42 17.46
C ASP A 43 8.19 -0.18 16.92
N CYS A 44 7.47 0.88 16.61
CA CYS A 44 8.05 2.12 16.12
C CYS A 44 8.80 2.86 17.24
N SER A 45 10.00 3.34 16.91
CA SER A 45 10.86 4.09 17.83
C SER A 45 11.15 5.53 17.36
N ASP A 46 10.75 5.87 16.13
CA ASP A 46 11.00 7.16 15.45
C ASP A 46 9.80 8.12 15.49
N GLY A 47 8.67 7.72 16.09
CA GLY A 47 7.42 8.50 16.13
C GLY A 47 6.49 8.24 14.95
N SER A 48 6.77 7.24 14.10
CA SER A 48 5.89 6.84 12.99
C SER A 48 4.47 6.52 13.47
N ASP A 49 4.32 5.80 14.57
CA ASP A 49 3.04 5.45 15.17
C ASP A 49 2.22 6.67 15.61
N GLN A 50 2.89 7.68 16.17
CA GLN A 50 2.27 8.93 16.60
C GLN A 50 1.78 9.75 15.40
N LEU A 51 2.58 9.80 14.34
CA LEU A 51 2.21 10.46 13.08
C LEU A 51 1.02 9.76 12.43
N LEU A 52 1.02 8.42 12.34
CA LEU A 52 -0.09 7.64 11.80
C LEU A 52 -1.36 7.85 12.60
N ALA A 53 -1.28 7.86 13.93
CA ALA A 53 -2.43 8.15 14.78
C ALA A 53 -2.96 9.59 14.61
N ALA A 54 -2.10 10.56 14.29
CA ALA A 54 -2.53 11.92 13.96
C ALA A 54 -3.25 11.99 12.62
N LEU A 55 -2.76 11.28 11.60
CA LEU A 55 -3.39 11.19 10.27
C LEU A 55 -4.74 10.47 10.33
N ASP A 56 -4.87 9.45 11.16
CA ASP A 56 -6.12 8.74 11.41
C ASP A 56 -7.17 9.68 12.05
N ARG A 57 -6.81 10.38 13.14
CA ARG A 57 -7.68 11.38 13.75
C ARG A 57 -8.11 12.49 12.80
N ALA A 58 -7.24 12.83 11.85
CA ALA A 58 -7.54 13.82 10.82
C ALA A 58 -8.37 13.26 9.64
N GLY A 59 -8.64 11.96 9.62
CA GLY A 59 -9.44 11.30 8.58
C GLY A 59 -8.71 11.06 7.24
N PHE A 60 -7.39 11.13 7.23
CA PHE A 60 -6.62 10.84 6.01
C PHE A 60 -6.39 9.35 5.77
N ILE A 61 -6.27 8.56 6.84
CA ILE A 61 -6.04 7.11 6.80
C ILE A 61 -6.83 6.43 7.92
N GLY A 62 -6.88 5.08 7.93
CA GLY A 62 -7.17 4.31 9.13
C GLY A 62 -5.89 3.68 9.66
N HIS A 63 -5.59 3.89 10.95
CA HIS A 63 -4.38 3.37 11.60
C HIS A 63 -4.71 2.23 12.56
N VAL A 64 -3.96 1.13 12.46
CA VAL A 64 -4.11 -0.06 13.30
C VAL A 64 -2.81 -0.34 14.05
N PRO A 65 -2.75 -0.16 15.38
CA PRO A 65 -1.62 -0.61 16.17
C PRO A 65 -1.45 -2.13 16.08
N ASN A 66 -0.28 -2.58 15.67
CA ASN A 66 0.03 -3.99 15.48
C ASN A 66 0.91 -4.50 16.62
N VAL A 67 0.28 -4.85 17.74
CA VAL A 67 0.96 -5.49 18.89
C VAL A 67 1.31 -6.93 18.50
N LEU A 68 2.60 -7.26 18.52
CA LEU A 68 3.13 -8.57 18.14
C LEU A 68 3.27 -9.50 19.35
N LYS A 69 3.12 -10.80 19.09
CA LYS A 69 3.51 -11.88 20.01
C LYS A 69 4.87 -12.44 19.55
N PRO A 70 5.56 -13.21 20.41
CA PRO A 70 6.71 -13.98 19.99
C PRO A 70 6.34 -14.84 18.76
N ASP A 71 7.24 -14.89 17.76
CA ASP A 71 7.08 -15.65 16.52
C ASP A 71 6.09 -15.07 15.49
N ASP A 72 5.41 -13.96 15.76
CA ASP A 72 4.56 -13.29 14.77
C ASP A 72 5.42 -12.71 13.62
N ILE A 73 4.88 -12.81 12.41
CA ILE A 73 5.45 -12.12 11.23
C ILE A 73 4.79 -10.73 11.17
N PRO A 74 5.52 -9.63 11.42
CA PRO A 74 4.92 -8.31 11.62
C PRO A 74 4.00 -7.85 10.49
N GLN A 75 4.43 -7.97 9.23
CA GLN A 75 3.62 -7.55 8.09
C GLN A 75 2.35 -8.37 7.97
N HIS A 76 2.46 -9.70 8.10
CA HIS A 76 1.30 -10.59 8.01
C HIS A 76 0.25 -10.27 9.08
N GLU A 77 0.68 -10.16 10.34
CA GLU A 77 -0.21 -9.80 11.45
C GLU A 77 -0.83 -8.41 11.27
N GLY A 78 -0.07 -7.46 10.74
CA GLY A 78 -0.58 -6.14 10.39
C GLY A 78 -1.74 -6.20 9.41
N TYR A 79 -1.61 -6.96 8.33
CA TYR A 79 -2.67 -7.12 7.33
C TYR A 79 -3.90 -7.85 7.88
N VAL A 80 -3.71 -8.88 8.71
CA VAL A 80 -4.81 -9.57 9.39
C VAL A 80 -5.60 -8.60 10.27
N LYS A 81 -4.91 -7.75 11.03
CA LYS A 81 -5.56 -6.75 11.90
C LYS A 81 -6.26 -5.65 11.11
N ILE A 82 -5.65 -5.18 10.00
CA ILE A 82 -6.31 -4.23 9.09
C ILE A 82 -7.62 -4.83 8.56
N ARG A 83 -7.58 -6.09 8.09
CA ARG A 83 -8.76 -6.79 7.55
C ARG A 83 -9.86 -6.97 8.58
N ALA A 84 -9.48 -7.19 9.85
CA ALA A 84 -10.44 -7.32 10.95
C ALA A 84 -11.05 -5.97 11.36
N ALA A 85 -10.30 -4.87 11.25
CA ALA A 85 -10.71 -3.54 11.71
C ALA A 85 -11.44 -2.72 10.65
N HIS A 86 -11.21 -2.97 9.37
CA HIS A 86 -11.68 -2.16 8.26
C HIS A 86 -12.35 -3.00 7.15
N PRO A 87 -13.33 -2.44 6.41
CA PRO A 87 -14.14 -3.18 5.43
C PRO A 87 -13.39 -3.38 4.10
N ILE A 88 -12.13 -3.85 4.13
CA ILE A 88 -11.32 -4.02 2.92
C ILE A 88 -11.87 -5.09 1.99
N ASP A 89 -12.61 -6.07 2.51
CA ASP A 89 -13.26 -7.12 1.72
C ASP A 89 -14.45 -6.62 0.89
N ALA A 90 -14.97 -5.44 1.21
CA ALA A 90 -16.03 -4.78 0.45
C ALA A 90 -15.49 -3.86 -0.65
N ALA A 91 -14.18 -3.72 -0.79
CA ALA A 91 -13.56 -2.93 -1.84
C ALA A 91 -13.69 -3.63 -3.21
N ASP A 92 -13.73 -2.83 -4.28
CA ASP A 92 -13.62 -3.38 -5.64
C ASP A 92 -12.18 -3.86 -5.89
N TRP A 93 -11.19 -3.09 -5.43
CA TRP A 93 -9.77 -3.36 -5.63
C TRP A 93 -8.95 -3.10 -4.37
N LEU A 94 -8.00 -4.01 -4.12
CA LEU A 94 -7.04 -3.91 -3.02
C LEU A 94 -5.60 -3.95 -3.55
N MET A 95 -4.75 -3.07 -3.03
CA MET A 95 -3.31 -3.07 -3.25
C MET A 95 -2.56 -3.09 -1.93
N VAL A 96 -1.40 -3.76 -1.93
CA VAL A 96 -0.44 -3.76 -0.82
C VAL A 96 0.85 -3.12 -1.32
N LEU A 97 1.32 -2.07 -0.65
CA LEU A 97 2.60 -1.42 -0.93
C LEU A 97 3.36 -1.17 0.36
N ASP A 98 4.68 -1.25 0.28
CA ASP A 98 5.57 -0.79 1.33
C ASP A 98 5.67 0.74 1.30
N MET A 99 6.11 1.37 2.40
CA MET A 99 6.07 2.83 2.56
C MET A 99 7.09 3.58 1.69
N ASP A 100 8.05 2.85 1.11
CA ASP A 100 9.03 3.36 0.14
C ASP A 100 8.67 3.05 -1.32
N GLU A 101 7.47 2.50 -1.56
CA GLU A 101 6.97 2.16 -2.89
C GLU A 101 5.84 3.12 -3.32
N PHE A 102 5.97 3.67 -4.51
CA PHE A 102 5.03 4.65 -5.07
C PHE A 102 4.44 4.13 -6.37
N LEU A 103 3.12 3.91 -6.38
CA LEU A 103 2.42 3.56 -7.62
C LEU A 103 2.53 4.73 -8.61
N ASN A 104 2.89 4.45 -9.85
CA ASN A 104 2.96 5.45 -10.90
C ASN A 104 2.12 5.01 -12.10
N VAL A 105 1.10 5.77 -12.44
CA VAL A 105 0.15 5.48 -13.52
C VAL A 105 0.50 6.33 -14.74
N HIS A 106 0.74 5.68 -15.89
CA HIS A 106 1.17 6.35 -17.14
C HIS A 106 0.07 6.39 -18.22
N ILE A 107 -1.18 6.10 -17.84
CA ILE A 107 -2.32 6.11 -18.76
C ILE A 107 -3.43 7.01 -18.22
N GLY A 108 -4.34 7.43 -19.09
CA GLY A 108 -5.49 8.26 -18.74
C GLY A 108 -5.11 9.55 -18.02
N ASP A 109 -5.84 9.87 -16.98
CA ASP A 109 -5.61 11.03 -16.12
C ASP A 109 -4.62 10.75 -14.97
N HIS A 110 -3.82 9.68 -15.13
CA HIS A 110 -2.84 9.23 -14.14
C HIS A 110 -3.44 8.81 -12.79
N ARG A 111 -4.65 8.23 -12.82
CA ARG A 111 -5.36 7.75 -11.63
C ARG A 111 -5.34 6.23 -11.55
N VAL A 112 -5.47 5.70 -10.34
CA VAL A 112 -5.62 4.24 -10.14
C VAL A 112 -6.85 3.70 -10.87
N GLN A 113 -7.91 4.50 -10.99
CA GLN A 113 -9.11 4.21 -11.75
C GLN A 113 -8.80 3.88 -13.23
N ASP A 114 -7.88 4.61 -13.86
CA ASP A 114 -7.51 4.35 -15.26
C ASP A 114 -6.89 2.96 -15.47
N LEU A 115 -6.13 2.48 -14.48
CA LEU A 115 -5.59 1.11 -14.49
C LEU A 115 -6.71 0.08 -14.38
N THR A 116 -7.61 0.27 -13.44
CA THR A 116 -8.66 -0.71 -13.15
C THR A 116 -9.73 -0.74 -14.23
N ASP A 117 -10.07 0.39 -14.83
CA ASP A 117 -10.99 0.45 -15.97
C ASP A 117 -10.39 -0.24 -17.21
N ARG A 118 -9.07 -0.16 -17.41
CA ARG A 118 -8.40 -0.82 -18.53
C ARG A 118 -8.21 -2.33 -18.30
N ALA A 119 -8.33 -2.80 -17.07
CA ALA A 119 -8.17 -4.22 -16.74
C ALA A 119 -9.29 -5.10 -17.32
N GLY A 120 -10.43 -4.51 -17.72
CA GLY A 120 -11.58 -5.29 -18.19
C GLY A 120 -12.03 -6.32 -17.15
N ASP A 121 -12.08 -7.59 -17.52
CA ASP A 121 -12.50 -8.70 -16.66
C ASP A 121 -11.36 -9.33 -15.84
N ALA A 122 -10.15 -8.76 -15.87
CA ALA A 122 -9.04 -9.30 -15.12
C ALA A 122 -9.27 -9.18 -13.60
N ASP A 123 -8.97 -10.25 -12.88
CA ASP A 123 -9.04 -10.27 -11.41
C ASP A 123 -7.79 -9.67 -10.75
N ILE A 124 -6.66 -9.67 -11.47
CA ILE A 124 -5.36 -9.23 -10.95
C ILE A 124 -4.64 -8.39 -12.00
N ILE A 125 -4.16 -7.22 -11.59
CA ILE A 125 -3.22 -6.40 -12.35
C ILE A 125 -1.85 -6.54 -11.70
N SER A 126 -0.89 -7.15 -12.41
CA SER A 126 0.48 -7.28 -11.92
C SER A 126 1.34 -6.12 -12.41
N LEU A 127 2.03 -5.46 -11.49
CA LEU A 127 2.88 -4.31 -11.74
C LEU A 127 4.32 -4.64 -11.36
N CYS A 128 5.25 -4.44 -12.28
CA CYS A 128 6.69 -4.60 -12.00
C CYS A 128 7.24 -3.35 -11.30
N GLY A 129 8.04 -3.56 -10.27
CA GLY A 129 8.76 -2.50 -9.59
C GLY A 129 9.80 -1.83 -10.50
N ARG A 130 10.06 -0.56 -10.26
CA ARG A 130 11.21 0.16 -10.79
C ARG A 130 12.05 0.66 -9.62
N ALA A 131 13.18 0.00 -9.37
CA ALA A 131 14.06 0.38 -8.28
C ALA A 131 14.90 1.61 -8.65
N PHE A 132 15.16 2.43 -7.64
CA PHE A 132 16.02 3.62 -7.74
C PHE A 132 17.28 3.41 -6.93
N SER A 133 18.36 4.08 -7.33
CA SER A 133 19.64 4.05 -6.66
C SER A 133 19.72 5.16 -5.60
N ASP A 134 20.40 4.87 -4.52
CA ASP A 134 20.81 5.85 -3.51
C ASP A 134 21.95 6.78 -3.97
N LEU A 135 22.59 6.48 -5.09
CA LEU A 135 23.63 7.32 -5.66
C LEU A 135 23.05 8.60 -6.32
N PRO A 136 23.72 9.73 -6.21
CA PRO A 136 24.99 9.96 -5.53
C PRO A 136 24.86 10.33 -4.04
N GLN A 137 23.72 10.06 -3.40
CA GLN A 137 23.47 10.39 -2.00
C GLN A 137 24.44 9.59 -1.09
N THR A 138 25.17 10.28 -0.25
CA THR A 138 26.05 9.65 0.75
C THR A 138 25.51 9.81 2.18
N HIS A 139 24.50 10.67 2.34
CA HIS A 139 23.87 10.96 3.63
C HIS A 139 22.39 11.20 3.40
N TRP A 140 21.58 10.84 4.38
CA TRP A 140 20.16 11.17 4.38
C TRP A 140 19.96 12.68 4.38
N GLN A 141 19.03 13.16 3.55
CA GLN A 141 18.60 14.54 3.47
C GLN A 141 17.10 14.63 3.72
N PRO A 142 16.63 15.61 4.52
CA PRO A 142 15.21 15.85 4.69
C PRO A 142 14.54 16.22 3.36
N GLY A 143 13.36 15.69 3.11
CA GLY A 143 12.58 16.04 1.92
C GLY A 143 11.85 14.85 1.31
N PRO A 144 11.10 15.09 0.23
CA PRO A 144 10.38 14.04 -0.46
C PRO A 144 11.32 12.97 -1.02
N VAL A 145 10.99 11.70 -0.74
CA VAL A 145 11.77 10.53 -1.21
C VAL A 145 11.82 10.46 -2.73
N THR A 146 10.74 10.83 -3.40
CA THR A 146 10.67 10.86 -4.87
C THR A 146 11.63 11.86 -5.52
N ARG A 147 12.07 12.87 -4.76
CA ARG A 147 13.09 13.84 -5.20
C ARG A 147 14.50 13.45 -4.76
N ALA A 148 14.62 12.76 -3.63
CA ALA A 148 15.90 12.33 -3.08
C ALA A 148 16.59 11.28 -3.96
N PHE A 149 15.83 10.40 -4.62
CA PHE A 149 16.34 9.29 -5.42
C PHE A 149 15.95 9.43 -6.90
N PRO A 150 16.63 10.29 -7.68
CA PRO A 150 16.26 10.55 -9.07
C PRO A 150 16.79 9.50 -10.07
N MET A 151 17.70 8.63 -9.65
CA MET A 151 18.41 7.70 -10.55
C MET A 151 17.76 6.33 -10.55
N ALA A 152 16.91 6.07 -11.55
CA ALA A 152 16.35 4.74 -11.74
C ALA A 152 17.42 3.73 -12.19
N LEU A 153 17.37 2.52 -11.65
CA LEU A 153 18.21 1.43 -12.13
C LEU A 153 17.85 1.05 -13.57
N TRP A 154 18.80 0.48 -14.31
CA TRP A 154 18.54 0.06 -15.69
C TRP A 154 17.42 -1.01 -15.76
N ALA A 155 16.66 -1.01 -16.87
CA ALA A 155 15.38 -1.72 -16.94
C ALA A 155 15.46 -3.23 -16.63
N LYS A 156 16.55 -3.90 -16.98
CA LYS A 156 16.75 -5.34 -16.73
C LYS A 156 17.46 -5.65 -15.42
N HIS A 157 17.60 -4.67 -14.50
CA HIS A 157 18.22 -4.91 -13.21
C HIS A 157 17.35 -5.86 -12.37
N LYS A 158 17.99 -6.81 -11.66
CA LYS A 158 17.28 -7.83 -10.87
C LYS A 158 16.31 -7.26 -9.81
N ALA A 159 16.61 -6.09 -9.25
CA ALA A 159 15.73 -5.42 -8.29
C ALA A 159 14.37 -5.00 -8.89
N ASN A 160 14.27 -4.88 -10.22
CA ASN A 160 13.00 -4.56 -10.90
C ASN A 160 12.11 -5.79 -11.14
N GLN A 161 12.49 -6.96 -10.63
CA GLN A 161 11.69 -8.19 -10.75
C GLN A 161 10.62 -8.33 -9.67
N ALA A 162 10.65 -7.47 -8.64
CA ALA A 162 9.60 -7.44 -7.64
C ALA A 162 8.27 -7.05 -8.29
N ILE A 163 7.22 -7.79 -7.95
CA ILE A 163 5.86 -7.58 -8.46
C ILE A 163 4.97 -7.19 -7.30
N LYS A 164 4.14 -6.16 -7.52
CA LYS A 164 2.99 -5.83 -6.67
C LYS A 164 1.72 -5.98 -7.45
N THR A 165 0.62 -6.29 -6.78
CA THR A 165 -0.65 -6.53 -7.45
C THR A 165 -1.75 -5.60 -6.97
N LEU A 166 -2.59 -5.13 -7.91
CA LEU A 166 -3.97 -4.74 -7.59
C LEU A 166 -4.86 -5.97 -7.79
N THR A 167 -5.63 -6.31 -6.79
CA THR A 167 -6.48 -7.51 -6.77
C THR A 167 -7.93 -7.10 -6.65
N ARG A 168 -8.77 -7.58 -7.58
CA ARG A 168 -10.21 -7.36 -7.60
C ARG A 168 -10.90 -8.26 -6.59
N ASN A 169 -11.98 -7.76 -5.96
CA ASN A 169 -12.82 -8.51 -5.02
C ASN A 169 -11.98 -9.24 -3.94
N PRO A 170 -11.31 -8.50 -3.04
CA PRO A 170 -10.40 -9.09 -2.05
C PRO A 170 -11.07 -10.15 -1.15
N SER A 171 -12.40 -10.11 -1.00
CA SER A 171 -13.18 -11.14 -0.27
C SER A 171 -13.01 -12.56 -0.81
N ARG A 172 -12.65 -12.71 -2.09
CA ARG A 172 -12.39 -14.02 -2.74
C ARG A 172 -11.05 -14.65 -2.34
N PHE A 173 -10.27 -14.00 -1.49
CA PHE A 173 -8.95 -14.48 -1.08
C PHE A 173 -8.88 -14.69 0.43
N LYS A 174 -8.27 -15.79 0.87
CA LYS A 174 -8.16 -16.15 2.29
C LYS A 174 -7.16 -15.28 3.04
N GLY A 175 -6.08 -14.87 2.40
CA GLY A 175 -4.97 -14.16 3.05
C GLY A 175 -4.37 -13.07 2.20
N ILE A 176 -3.56 -12.25 2.86
CA ILE A 176 -2.84 -11.13 2.26
C ILE A 176 -1.35 -11.33 2.51
N HIS A 177 -0.56 -11.27 1.45
CA HIS A 177 0.88 -11.26 1.47
C HIS A 177 1.39 -9.86 1.09
N ASN A 178 2.65 -9.54 1.41
CA ASN A 178 3.25 -8.23 1.11
C ASN A 178 3.38 -7.89 -0.39
N HIS A 179 3.12 -8.84 -1.28
CA HIS A 179 3.17 -8.63 -2.74
C HIS A 179 1.86 -8.91 -3.45
N HIS A 180 0.99 -9.75 -2.87
CA HIS A 180 -0.23 -10.22 -3.52
C HIS A 180 -1.20 -10.86 -2.52
N MET A 181 -2.44 -11.04 -2.93
CA MET A 181 -3.43 -11.84 -2.20
C MET A 181 -3.17 -13.33 -2.42
N VAL A 182 -3.48 -14.17 -1.42
CA VAL A 182 -3.25 -15.62 -1.46
C VAL A 182 -4.52 -16.40 -1.11
N GLY A 183 -4.57 -17.66 -1.56
CA GLY A 183 -5.65 -18.57 -1.21
C GLY A 183 -6.97 -18.18 -1.90
N PHE A 184 -6.96 -18.06 -3.23
CA PHE A 184 -8.15 -17.80 -4.03
C PHE A 184 -9.23 -18.86 -3.75
N THR A 185 -10.44 -18.40 -3.42
CA THR A 185 -11.63 -19.23 -3.32
C THR A 185 -12.49 -18.96 -4.54
N ALA A 186 -12.57 -19.92 -5.47
CA ALA A 186 -13.60 -19.87 -6.47
C ALA A 186 -14.95 -19.88 -5.72
N GLY A 187 -15.79 -18.86 -5.93
CA GLY A 187 -17.17 -18.92 -5.48
C GLY A 187 -17.81 -20.13 -6.15
N ASP A 188 -18.62 -20.85 -5.42
CA ASP A 188 -19.58 -21.79 -6.03
C ASP A 188 -20.55 -20.92 -6.84
N ASP A 189 -20.40 -20.90 -8.18
CA ASP A 189 -21.36 -20.32 -9.12
C ASP A 189 -22.59 -21.21 -9.23
#